data_4f0e7420cc041c745c339377048eae6c
#
_entry.id   4f0e7420cc041c745c339377048eae6c
#
_cell.length_a   1.000
_cell.length_b   1.000
_cell.length_c   1.000
_cell.angle_alpha   90.00
_cell.angle_beta   90.00
_cell.angle_gamma   90.00
#
_symmetry.space_group_name_H-M   'P 1'
#
loop_
_entity.id
_entity.type
_entity.pdbx_description
1 polymer ?
#
loop_
_entity_poly.entity_id
_entity_poly.type
_entity_poly.pdbx_seq_one_letter_code
_entity_poly.pdbx_strand_id
1 'polypeptide(L)'
;MNRKVLVVDDEQAIADIIKFNLVKEGYQVFVAEDGEMALELVFSEQPDIVLLDVMLPKLDGFQVCRKIREKLSTPIIMLTAKEEEVDKVLGLELGADDYITKPFGMRELIARVKANLRRVDIDLTEPESGSENKIVAGELYIDLDRYEVKKGDEVIELTLREFELLRFLAMKDNQIFTREHLLKDVWGYEYFGDIRTVDVTVRRLREKIEDDSSNPKIIMTKRGVGYYFRRA
;
A
#
# COMPACT_ATOMS: atom_id res chain seq x y z
N MET A 1 -12.80 -17.69 1.52
CA MET A 1 -11.45 -18.14 1.95
C MET A 1 -10.99 -17.24 3.09
N ASN A 2 -10.34 -17.78 4.13
CA ASN A 2 -9.79 -16.93 5.18
C ASN A 2 -8.57 -16.19 4.62
N ARG A 3 -8.53 -14.85 4.76
CA ARG A 3 -7.39 -14.03 4.36
C ARG A 3 -6.16 -14.40 5.17
N LYS A 4 -5.00 -14.48 4.51
CA LYS A 4 -3.72 -14.82 5.11
C LYS A 4 -2.98 -13.56 5.53
N VAL A 5 -2.52 -13.50 6.77
CA VAL A 5 -1.70 -12.41 7.31
C VAL A 5 -0.37 -12.98 7.77
N LEU A 6 0.73 -12.39 7.33
CA LEU A 6 2.05 -12.69 7.87
C LEU A 6 2.43 -11.61 8.89
N VAL A 7 2.78 -12.03 10.09
CA VAL A 7 3.33 -11.17 11.16
C VAL A 7 4.80 -11.47 11.30
N VAL A 8 5.63 -10.44 11.18
CA VAL A 8 7.09 -10.54 11.29
C VAL A 8 7.54 -9.65 12.43
N ASP A 9 7.95 -10.25 13.55
CA ASP A 9 8.38 -9.55 14.76
C ASP A 9 9.25 -10.51 15.58
N ASP A 10 10.44 -10.09 16.00
CA ASP A 10 11.35 -10.90 16.80
C ASP A 10 10.94 -10.97 18.29
N GLU A 11 10.08 -10.05 18.71
CA GLU A 11 9.47 -10.07 20.03
C GLU A 11 8.25 -11.02 20.05
N GLN A 12 8.47 -12.30 20.41
CA GLN A 12 7.42 -13.34 20.43
C GLN A 12 6.14 -12.89 21.15
N ALA A 13 6.26 -12.14 22.25
CA ALA A 13 5.10 -11.64 22.99
C ALA A 13 4.23 -10.68 22.18
N ILE A 14 4.84 -9.83 21.37
CA ILE A 14 4.12 -8.91 20.46
C ILE A 14 3.48 -9.71 19.34
N ALA A 15 4.23 -10.59 18.69
CA ALA A 15 3.74 -11.45 17.63
C ALA A 15 2.52 -12.29 18.08
N ASP A 16 2.57 -12.88 19.29
CA ASP A 16 1.47 -13.67 19.85
C ASP A 16 0.22 -12.84 20.13
N ILE A 17 0.36 -11.62 20.65
CA ILE A 17 -0.76 -10.70 20.86
C ILE A 17 -1.40 -10.30 19.54
N ILE A 18 -0.60 -9.96 18.53
CA ILE A 18 -1.10 -9.62 17.19
C ILE A 18 -1.83 -10.82 16.59
N LYS A 19 -1.20 -12.00 16.59
CA LYS A 19 -1.77 -13.25 16.07
C LYS A 19 -3.10 -13.57 16.73
N PHE A 20 -3.17 -13.54 18.06
CA PHE A 20 -4.39 -13.82 18.82
C PHE A 20 -5.55 -12.92 18.39
N ASN A 21 -5.30 -11.62 18.24
CA ASN A 21 -6.34 -10.67 17.85
C ASN A 21 -6.77 -10.84 16.39
N LEU A 22 -5.83 -11.08 15.47
CA LEU A 22 -6.14 -11.27 14.06
C LEU A 22 -6.87 -12.60 13.80
N VAL A 23 -6.54 -13.68 14.53
CA VAL A 23 -7.28 -14.94 14.46
C VAL A 23 -8.72 -14.76 14.94
N LYS A 24 -8.97 -13.95 15.99
CA LYS A 24 -10.34 -13.59 16.42
C LYS A 24 -11.13 -12.83 15.35
N GLU A 25 -10.46 -12.05 14.52
CA GLU A 25 -11.07 -11.35 13.38
C GLU A 25 -11.28 -12.28 12.16
N GLY A 26 -10.90 -13.54 12.25
CA GLY A 26 -11.11 -14.56 11.21
C GLY A 26 -9.98 -14.70 10.20
N TYR A 27 -8.81 -14.11 10.45
CA TYR A 27 -7.64 -14.26 9.58
C TYR A 27 -6.88 -15.56 9.85
N GLN A 28 -6.24 -16.12 8.81
CA GLN A 28 -5.21 -17.12 8.94
C GLN A 28 -3.87 -16.42 9.15
N VAL A 29 -3.18 -16.68 10.27
CA VAL A 29 -2.00 -15.91 10.64
C VAL A 29 -0.76 -16.79 10.69
N PHE A 30 0.26 -16.41 9.92
CA PHE A 30 1.62 -16.93 9.96
C PHE A 30 2.51 -15.98 10.76
N VAL A 31 3.57 -16.51 11.39
CA VAL A 31 4.50 -15.70 12.16
C VAL A 31 5.93 -16.05 11.74
N ALA A 32 6.76 -15.02 11.56
CA ALA A 32 8.19 -15.14 11.36
C ALA A 32 8.92 -14.31 12.43
N GLU A 33 10.01 -14.85 12.95
CA GLU A 33 10.83 -14.22 14.01
C GLU A 33 12.06 -13.47 13.47
N ASP A 34 12.33 -13.57 12.18
CA ASP A 34 13.43 -12.89 11.51
C ASP A 34 13.13 -12.62 10.02
N GLY A 35 13.97 -11.81 9.39
CA GLY A 35 13.78 -11.40 8.01
C GLY A 35 13.98 -12.52 6.97
N GLU A 36 14.78 -13.54 7.25
CA GLU A 36 14.99 -14.68 6.35
C GLU A 36 13.75 -15.56 6.32
N MET A 37 13.23 -15.93 7.50
CA MET A 37 11.98 -16.68 7.65
C MET A 37 10.80 -15.90 7.05
N ALA A 38 10.78 -14.58 7.21
CA ALA A 38 9.76 -13.73 6.61
C ALA A 38 9.72 -13.87 5.09
N LEU A 39 10.87 -13.81 4.42
CA LEU A 39 10.94 -13.99 2.96
C LEU A 39 10.51 -15.39 2.52
N GLU A 40 10.93 -16.43 3.25
CA GLU A 40 10.50 -17.81 2.97
C GLU A 40 8.97 -17.93 3.02
N LEU A 41 8.35 -17.43 4.10
CA LEU A 41 6.90 -17.49 4.27
C LEU A 41 6.13 -16.61 3.29
N VAL A 42 6.66 -15.45 2.92
CA VAL A 42 6.02 -14.60 1.90
C VAL A 42 5.90 -15.33 0.57
N PHE A 43 6.96 -16.00 0.13
CA PHE A 43 6.96 -16.67 -1.17
C PHE A 43 6.24 -18.02 -1.15
N SER A 44 6.29 -18.76 -0.04
CA SER A 44 5.62 -20.06 0.07
C SER A 44 4.12 -19.95 0.35
N GLU A 45 3.72 -19.05 1.28
CA GLU A 45 2.35 -18.93 1.74
C GLU A 45 1.53 -17.89 0.97
N GLN A 46 2.20 -16.95 0.28
CA GLN A 46 1.58 -15.86 -0.47
C GLN A 46 0.52 -15.11 0.37
N PRO A 47 0.91 -14.45 1.46
CA PRO A 47 -0.04 -13.75 2.33
C PRO A 47 -0.71 -12.58 1.60
N ASP A 48 -1.96 -12.30 1.98
CA ASP A 48 -2.72 -11.14 1.47
C ASP A 48 -2.20 -9.81 2.03
N ILE A 49 -1.48 -9.84 3.17
CA ILE A 49 -0.85 -8.68 3.81
C ILE A 49 0.30 -9.12 4.72
N VAL A 50 1.31 -8.27 4.83
CA VAL A 50 2.46 -8.45 5.73
C VAL A 50 2.50 -7.34 6.76
N LEU A 51 2.58 -7.68 8.05
CA LEU A 51 2.93 -6.81 9.15
C LEU A 51 4.40 -7.03 9.45
N LEU A 52 5.25 -6.02 9.30
CA LEU A 52 6.69 -6.18 9.23
C LEU A 52 7.39 -5.24 10.21
N ASP A 53 8.02 -5.81 11.25
CA ASP A 53 8.87 -5.00 12.11
C ASP A 53 10.11 -4.52 11.34
N VAL A 54 10.53 -3.30 11.64
CA VAL A 54 11.75 -2.69 11.11
C VAL A 54 12.99 -3.30 11.76
N MET A 55 12.94 -3.53 13.08
CA MET A 55 14.08 -3.96 13.87
C MET A 55 14.15 -5.48 13.99
N LEU A 56 14.52 -6.16 12.90
CA LEU A 56 14.63 -7.61 12.85
C LEU A 56 16.09 -8.07 12.87
N PRO A 57 16.37 -9.25 13.45
CA PRO A 57 17.67 -9.88 13.31
C PRO A 57 17.90 -10.41 11.88
N LYS A 58 19.16 -10.63 11.53
CA LYS A 58 19.67 -11.11 10.23
C LYS A 58 19.41 -10.14 9.09
N LEU A 59 18.16 -9.95 8.68
CA LEU A 59 17.73 -8.98 7.68
C LEU A 59 16.74 -8.01 8.31
N ASP A 60 17.04 -6.72 8.30
CA ASP A 60 16.14 -5.71 8.80
C ASP A 60 14.86 -5.60 7.95
N GLY A 61 13.80 -5.03 8.52
CA GLY A 61 12.51 -4.94 7.84
C GLY A 61 12.54 -4.10 6.55
N PHE A 62 13.44 -3.13 6.42
CA PHE A 62 13.59 -2.36 5.19
C PHE A 62 14.15 -3.24 4.06
N GLN A 63 15.15 -4.08 4.36
CA GLN A 63 15.72 -5.02 3.40
C GLN A 63 14.68 -6.08 2.98
N VAL A 64 13.90 -6.59 3.94
CA VAL A 64 12.80 -7.53 3.67
C VAL A 64 11.75 -6.89 2.77
N CYS A 65 11.28 -5.68 3.11
CA CYS A 65 10.32 -4.92 2.30
C CYS A 65 10.80 -4.76 0.86
N ARG A 66 12.04 -4.31 0.66
CA ARG A 66 12.63 -4.14 -0.66
C ARG A 66 12.65 -5.45 -1.47
N LYS A 67 13.08 -6.57 -0.85
CA LYS A 67 13.12 -7.87 -1.52
C LYS A 67 11.73 -8.40 -1.89
N ILE A 68 10.72 -8.14 -1.06
CA ILE A 68 9.33 -8.47 -1.38
C ILE A 68 8.89 -7.67 -2.61
N ARG A 69 9.17 -6.36 -2.65
CA ARG A 69 8.78 -5.46 -3.73
C ARG A 69 9.45 -5.75 -5.07
N GLU A 70 10.58 -6.43 -5.09
CA GLU A 70 11.22 -6.89 -6.34
C GLU A 70 10.35 -7.93 -7.10
N LYS A 71 9.39 -8.57 -6.41
CA LYS A 71 8.61 -9.68 -6.98
C LYS A 71 7.11 -9.65 -6.70
N LEU A 72 6.67 -8.91 -5.69
CA LEU A 72 5.28 -8.94 -5.21
C LEU A 72 4.78 -7.54 -4.86
N SER A 73 3.50 -7.32 -5.16
CA SER A 73 2.75 -6.11 -4.79
C SER A 73 1.93 -6.28 -3.50
N THR A 74 2.10 -7.39 -2.77
CA THR A 74 1.40 -7.67 -1.50
C THR A 74 1.49 -6.49 -0.54
N PRO A 75 0.38 -6.01 0.04
CA PRO A 75 0.39 -4.91 1.01
C PRO A 75 1.32 -5.16 2.18
N ILE A 76 2.14 -4.16 2.54
CA ILE A 76 3.06 -4.20 3.68
C ILE A 76 2.77 -3.04 4.62
N ILE A 77 2.51 -3.36 5.89
CA ILE A 77 2.45 -2.37 6.98
C ILE A 77 3.73 -2.53 7.81
N MET A 78 4.54 -1.46 7.88
CA MET A 78 5.73 -1.45 8.72
C MET A 78 5.33 -1.21 10.18
N LEU A 79 5.89 -2.02 11.09
CA LEU A 79 5.83 -1.80 12.53
C LEU A 79 7.17 -1.20 12.97
N THR A 80 7.20 -0.05 13.64
CA THR A 80 8.45 0.61 13.96
C THR A 80 8.44 1.22 15.36
N ALA A 81 9.50 1.03 16.12
CA ALA A 81 9.75 1.75 17.36
C ALA A 81 10.34 3.15 17.12
N LYS A 82 10.71 3.47 15.88
CA LYS A 82 11.38 4.72 15.54
C LYS A 82 10.36 5.82 15.29
N GLU A 83 10.39 6.83 16.12
CA GLU A 83 9.59 8.04 15.98
C GLU A 83 10.17 9.03 14.96
N GLU A 84 11.42 8.82 14.52
CA GLU A 84 12.05 9.73 13.58
C GLU A 84 11.33 9.71 12.23
N GLU A 85 10.98 10.89 11.80
CA GLU A 85 10.28 11.16 10.57
C GLU A 85 10.97 10.56 9.34
N VAL A 86 12.31 10.53 9.37
CA VAL A 86 13.16 9.99 8.31
C VAL A 86 12.94 8.48 8.11
N ASP A 87 12.78 7.71 9.18
CA ASP A 87 12.57 6.26 9.10
C ASP A 87 11.19 5.91 8.53
N LYS A 88 10.18 6.72 8.85
CA LYS A 88 8.82 6.56 8.29
C LYS A 88 8.79 6.83 6.79
N VAL A 89 9.43 7.93 6.37
CA VAL A 89 9.57 8.27 4.96
C VAL A 89 10.37 7.20 4.23
N LEU A 90 11.47 6.73 4.80
CA LEU A 90 12.31 5.67 4.22
C LEU A 90 11.51 4.36 4.03
N GLY A 91 10.75 3.91 5.02
CA GLY A 91 9.92 2.72 4.89
C GLY A 91 8.90 2.83 3.77
N LEU A 92 8.22 3.97 3.68
CA LEU A 92 7.30 4.24 2.58
C LEU A 92 8.04 4.34 1.22
N GLU A 93 9.20 4.99 1.14
CA GLU A 93 10.00 5.07 -0.09
C GLU A 93 10.51 3.70 -0.56
N LEU A 94 10.78 2.76 0.35
CA LEU A 94 11.18 1.39 0.04
C LEU A 94 10.03 0.47 -0.38
N GLY A 95 8.79 0.94 -0.31
CA GLY A 95 7.68 0.18 -0.84
C GLY A 95 6.59 -0.21 0.16
N ALA A 96 6.69 0.17 1.43
CA ALA A 96 5.59 -0.04 2.37
C ALA A 96 4.34 0.76 1.95
N ASP A 97 3.17 0.21 2.22
CA ASP A 97 1.87 0.85 1.94
C ASP A 97 1.38 1.66 3.14
N ASP A 98 1.86 1.33 4.34
CA ASP A 98 1.50 1.98 5.58
C ASP A 98 2.58 1.71 6.65
N TYR A 99 2.51 2.44 7.78
CA TYR A 99 3.34 2.18 8.95
C TYR A 99 2.57 2.43 10.25
N ILE A 100 3.00 1.77 11.32
CA ILE A 100 2.46 1.90 12.66
C ILE A 100 3.62 2.04 13.64
N THR A 101 3.59 3.07 14.50
CA THR A 101 4.62 3.24 15.54
C THR A 101 4.31 2.44 16.79
N LYS A 102 5.31 1.70 17.31
CA LYS A 102 5.26 1.05 18.62
C LYS A 102 5.48 2.09 19.73
N PRO A 103 4.71 2.07 20.83
CA PRO A 103 3.59 1.16 21.10
C PRO A 103 2.31 1.56 20.38
N PHE A 104 1.57 0.57 19.87
CA PHE A 104 0.32 0.78 19.14
C PHE A 104 -0.88 0.08 19.80
N GLY A 105 -2.07 0.59 19.52
CA GLY A 105 -3.31 -0.04 19.94
C GLY A 105 -3.73 -1.16 18.98
N MET A 106 -4.22 -2.30 19.51
CA MET A 106 -4.74 -3.39 18.67
C MET A 106 -5.90 -2.95 17.77
N ARG A 107 -6.74 -2.02 18.22
CA ARG A 107 -7.82 -1.48 17.40
C ARG A 107 -7.29 -0.72 16.18
N GLU A 108 -6.23 0.06 16.36
CA GLU A 108 -5.56 0.76 15.27
C GLU A 108 -4.97 -0.22 14.26
N LEU A 109 -4.20 -1.19 14.73
CA LEU A 109 -3.58 -2.22 13.87
C LEU A 109 -4.63 -2.96 13.05
N ILE A 110 -5.71 -3.44 13.69
CA ILE A 110 -6.80 -4.15 13.01
C ILE A 110 -7.50 -3.24 11.98
N ALA A 111 -7.75 -1.97 12.32
CA ALA A 111 -8.36 -1.02 11.40
C ALA A 111 -7.49 -0.81 10.14
N ARG A 112 -6.17 -0.72 10.29
CA ARG A 112 -5.22 -0.59 9.17
C ARG A 112 -5.13 -1.86 8.35
N VAL A 113 -5.10 -3.03 8.98
CA VAL A 113 -5.15 -4.33 8.28
C VAL A 113 -6.43 -4.42 7.45
N LYS A 114 -7.59 -4.13 8.03
CA LYS A 114 -8.88 -4.13 7.32
C LYS A 114 -8.89 -3.11 6.18
N ALA A 115 -8.36 -1.91 6.39
CA ALA A 115 -8.30 -0.87 5.36
C ALA A 115 -7.39 -1.27 4.19
N ASN A 116 -6.30 -1.99 4.42
CA ASN A 116 -5.43 -2.51 3.38
C ASN A 116 -6.01 -3.74 2.67
N LEU A 117 -6.79 -4.59 3.36
CA LEU A 117 -7.40 -5.80 2.80
C LEU A 117 -8.77 -5.56 2.14
N ARG A 118 -9.59 -4.58 2.60
CA ARG A 118 -10.96 -4.35 2.13
C ARG A 118 -11.07 -4.21 0.61
N ARG A 119 -10.02 -3.78 -0.04
CA ARG A 119 -9.98 -3.50 -1.48
C ARG A 119 -9.63 -4.71 -2.33
N VAL A 120 -9.02 -5.72 -1.72
CA VAL A 120 -8.85 -7.03 -2.36
C VAL A 120 -10.20 -7.75 -2.51
N ASP A 121 -11.21 -7.40 -1.68
CA ASP A 121 -12.55 -8.00 -1.75
C ASP A 121 -13.46 -7.41 -2.85
N ILE A 122 -13.15 -6.20 -3.33
CA ILE A 122 -13.89 -5.57 -4.44
C ILE A 122 -13.60 -6.29 -5.77
N ASP A 123 -12.45 -6.98 -5.87
CA ASP A 123 -12.06 -7.76 -7.06
C ASP A 123 -12.87 -9.03 -7.31
N LEU A 124 -13.72 -9.47 -6.36
CA LEU A 124 -14.48 -10.72 -6.46
C LEU A 124 -15.93 -10.54 -6.91
N THR A 125 -16.41 -9.32 -7.10
CA THR A 125 -17.69 -9.08 -7.77
C THR A 125 -17.45 -9.01 -9.27
N GLU A 126 -18.08 -9.91 -10.03
CA GLU A 126 -18.00 -9.97 -11.49
C GLU A 126 -18.23 -8.58 -12.10
N PRO A 127 -17.40 -8.14 -13.07
CA PRO A 127 -17.59 -6.85 -13.72
C PRO A 127 -18.90 -6.90 -14.54
N GLU A 128 -19.84 -6.03 -14.20
CA GLU A 128 -20.90 -5.72 -15.16
C GLU A 128 -20.24 -5.13 -16.40
N SER A 129 -20.41 -5.82 -17.50
CA SER A 129 -19.82 -5.51 -18.81
C SER A 129 -20.29 -4.15 -19.33
N GLY A 130 -19.41 -3.14 -19.18
CA GLY A 130 -19.63 -1.83 -19.78
C GLY A 130 -18.29 -1.10 -19.95
N SER A 131 -18.08 -0.49 -21.10
CA SER A 131 -16.87 0.23 -21.51
C SER A 131 -16.56 1.51 -20.70
N GLU A 132 -17.27 1.75 -19.60
CA GLU A 132 -17.18 2.97 -18.79
C GLU A 132 -16.04 2.99 -17.77
N ASN A 133 -15.44 1.85 -17.45
CA ASN A 133 -14.42 1.71 -16.41
C ASN A 133 -12.98 1.73 -16.95
N LYS A 134 -12.79 2.27 -18.17
CA LYS A 134 -11.47 2.40 -18.80
C LYS A 134 -11.13 3.86 -18.98
N ILE A 135 -9.95 4.25 -18.52
CA ILE A 135 -9.47 5.63 -18.62
C ILE A 135 -8.21 5.65 -19.48
N VAL A 136 -8.19 6.55 -20.45
CA VAL A 136 -7.02 6.80 -21.30
C VAL A 136 -6.53 8.23 -21.05
N ALA A 137 -5.23 8.37 -20.78
CA ALA A 137 -4.57 9.65 -20.61
C ALA A 137 -3.19 9.61 -21.31
N GLY A 138 -3.13 10.17 -22.53
CA GLY A 138 -1.96 10.02 -23.38
C GLY A 138 -1.68 8.56 -23.69
N GLU A 139 -0.48 8.07 -23.34
CA GLU A 139 -0.09 6.66 -23.49
C GLU A 139 -0.54 5.77 -22.32
N LEU A 140 -1.06 6.38 -21.24
CA LEU A 140 -1.51 5.63 -20.06
C LEU A 140 -2.93 5.10 -20.29
N TYR A 141 -3.07 3.79 -20.15
CA TYR A 141 -4.33 3.07 -20.15
C TYR A 141 -4.58 2.47 -18.77
N ILE A 142 -5.74 2.73 -18.19
CA ILE A 142 -6.14 2.27 -16.86
C ILE A 142 -7.42 1.47 -17.00
N ASP A 143 -7.39 0.19 -16.67
CA ASP A 143 -8.55 -0.68 -16.56
C ASP A 143 -8.95 -0.79 -15.09
N LEU A 144 -10.04 -0.13 -14.71
CA LEU A 144 -10.48 -0.05 -13.32
C LEU A 144 -11.08 -1.37 -12.82
N ASP A 145 -11.59 -2.20 -13.73
CA ASP A 145 -12.20 -3.48 -13.41
C ASP A 145 -11.14 -4.57 -13.21
N ARG A 146 -10.07 -4.50 -14.04
CA ARG A 146 -8.99 -5.49 -13.99
C ARG A 146 -7.82 -5.07 -13.10
N TYR A 147 -7.89 -3.88 -12.50
CA TYR A 147 -6.77 -3.30 -11.74
C TYR A 147 -5.46 -3.29 -12.54
N GLU A 148 -5.58 -3.10 -13.85
CA GLU A 148 -4.46 -3.12 -14.78
C GLU A 148 -4.14 -1.70 -15.26
N VAL A 149 -2.85 -1.38 -15.28
CA VAL A 149 -2.34 -0.13 -15.85
C VAL A 149 -1.30 -0.47 -16.91
N LYS A 150 -1.41 0.19 -18.07
CA LYS A 150 -0.45 0.07 -19.16
C LYS A 150 0.04 1.43 -19.61
N LYS A 151 1.28 1.49 -20.06
CA LYS A 151 1.84 2.64 -20.77
C LYS A 151 2.31 2.15 -22.15
N GLY A 152 1.60 2.57 -23.19
CA GLY A 152 1.70 1.91 -24.49
C GLY A 152 1.34 0.42 -24.38
N ASP A 153 2.28 -0.45 -24.76
CA ASP A 153 2.11 -1.91 -24.67
C ASP A 153 2.66 -2.53 -23.36
N GLU A 154 3.32 -1.74 -22.51
CA GLU A 154 3.95 -2.21 -21.29
C GLU A 154 2.98 -2.18 -20.12
N VAL A 155 2.85 -3.32 -19.41
CA VAL A 155 2.08 -3.39 -18.15
C VAL A 155 2.90 -2.80 -17.02
N ILE A 156 2.30 -1.85 -16.28
CA ILE A 156 2.92 -1.22 -15.12
C ILE A 156 2.42 -1.89 -13.84
N GLU A 157 3.32 -2.50 -13.10
CA GLU A 157 3.01 -3.08 -11.79
C GLU A 157 2.90 -1.99 -10.73
N LEU A 158 1.67 -1.76 -10.28
CA LEU A 158 1.36 -0.88 -9.15
C LEU A 158 1.08 -1.69 -7.90
N THR A 159 1.49 -1.17 -6.74
CA THR A 159 0.94 -1.67 -5.48
C THR A 159 -0.55 -1.31 -5.40
N LEU A 160 -1.29 -1.99 -4.54
CA LEU A 160 -2.71 -1.71 -4.34
C LEU A 160 -2.96 -0.22 -4.00
N ARG A 161 -2.11 0.37 -3.16
CA ARG A 161 -2.24 1.79 -2.78
C ARG A 161 -1.95 2.76 -3.91
N GLU A 162 -0.95 2.47 -4.71
CA GLU A 162 -0.63 3.26 -5.90
C GLU A 162 -1.78 3.23 -6.91
N PHE A 163 -2.33 2.02 -7.15
CA PHE A 163 -3.48 1.87 -8.05
C PHE A 163 -4.72 2.62 -7.55
N GLU A 164 -5.06 2.48 -6.26
CA GLU A 164 -6.22 3.13 -5.67
C GLU A 164 -6.12 4.66 -5.67
N LEU A 165 -4.93 5.18 -5.42
CA LEU A 165 -4.68 6.62 -5.55
C LEU A 165 -4.86 7.08 -6.99
N LEU A 166 -4.29 6.35 -7.95
CA LEU A 166 -4.46 6.63 -9.37
C LEU A 166 -5.93 6.58 -9.78
N ARG A 167 -6.63 5.50 -9.42
CA ARG A 167 -8.06 5.31 -9.67
C ARG A 167 -8.87 6.47 -9.14
N PHE A 168 -8.70 6.82 -7.85
CA PHE A 168 -9.45 7.88 -7.20
C PHE A 168 -9.28 9.22 -7.93
N LEU A 169 -8.04 9.57 -8.28
CA LEU A 169 -7.74 10.81 -8.97
C LEU A 169 -8.24 10.79 -10.43
N ALA A 170 -8.06 9.68 -11.15
CA ALA A 170 -8.41 9.54 -12.56
C ALA A 170 -9.94 9.55 -12.80
N MET A 171 -10.72 9.01 -11.88
CA MET A 171 -12.19 9.08 -11.92
C MET A 171 -12.73 10.51 -11.72
N LYS A 172 -11.91 11.41 -11.19
CA LYS A 172 -12.29 12.79 -10.86
C LYS A 172 -11.34 13.78 -11.56
N ASP A 173 -11.23 13.64 -12.88
CA ASP A 173 -10.34 14.40 -13.74
C ASP A 173 -10.40 15.92 -13.46
N ASN A 174 -9.23 16.56 -13.40
CA ASN A 174 -9.03 17.98 -13.11
C ASN A 174 -9.56 18.49 -11.74
N GLN A 175 -10.08 17.61 -10.89
CA GLN A 175 -10.48 17.98 -9.53
C GLN A 175 -9.28 17.93 -8.59
N ILE A 176 -9.06 19.02 -7.85
CA ILE A 176 -7.95 19.11 -6.88
C ILE A 176 -8.40 18.56 -5.54
N PHE A 177 -7.59 17.66 -4.96
CA PHE A 177 -7.82 17.07 -3.65
C PHE A 177 -6.70 17.44 -2.69
N THR A 178 -7.07 17.83 -1.47
CA THR A 178 -6.07 18.03 -0.40
C THR A 178 -5.50 16.68 0.03
N ARG A 179 -4.36 16.72 0.70
CA ARG A 179 -3.73 15.51 1.24
C ARG A 179 -4.61 14.80 2.27
N GLU A 180 -5.27 15.58 3.12
CA GLU A 180 -6.23 15.07 4.12
C GLU A 180 -7.39 14.36 3.44
N HIS A 181 -7.92 14.93 2.36
CA HIS A 181 -9.01 14.34 1.60
C HIS A 181 -8.56 13.02 0.96
N LEU A 182 -7.38 13.00 0.33
CA LEU A 182 -6.81 11.78 -0.25
C LEU A 182 -6.55 10.72 0.82
N LEU A 183 -5.98 11.10 1.96
CA LEU A 183 -5.73 10.20 3.07
C LEU A 183 -7.02 9.54 3.56
N LYS A 184 -8.08 10.34 3.73
CA LYS A 184 -9.39 9.86 4.16
C LYS A 184 -10.04 8.93 3.14
N ASP A 185 -10.05 9.29 1.87
CA ASP A 185 -10.80 8.57 0.84
C ASP A 185 -10.03 7.39 0.26
N VAL A 186 -8.69 7.47 0.19
CA VAL A 186 -7.83 6.41 -0.32
C VAL A 186 -7.33 5.48 0.78
N TRP A 187 -7.09 5.93 2.01
CA TRP A 187 -6.68 5.08 3.14
C TRP A 187 -7.83 4.74 4.10
N GLY A 188 -8.89 5.53 4.13
CA GLY A 188 -10.11 5.30 4.91
C GLY A 188 -10.30 6.25 6.10
N TYR A 189 -11.54 6.38 6.59
CA TYR A 189 -11.93 7.33 7.63
C TYR A 189 -11.26 7.10 8.99
N GLU A 190 -10.86 5.88 9.29
CA GLU A 190 -10.21 5.49 10.55
C GLU A 190 -8.67 5.47 10.42
N TYR A 191 -8.14 6.07 9.35
CA TYR A 191 -6.70 6.11 9.15
C TYR A 191 -6.08 7.22 10.00
N PHE A 192 -5.26 6.84 10.97
CA PHE A 192 -4.53 7.73 11.88
C PHE A 192 -3.06 7.97 11.44
N GLY A 193 -2.75 7.71 10.18
CA GLY A 193 -1.39 7.84 9.63
C GLY A 193 -0.99 9.27 9.30
N ASP A 194 0.29 9.41 8.99
CA ASP A 194 0.88 10.69 8.59
C ASP A 194 0.42 11.08 7.16
N ILE A 195 0.10 12.33 7.00
CA ILE A 195 -0.29 12.94 5.73
C ILE A 195 0.77 12.79 4.63
N ARG A 196 2.04 12.61 5.01
CA ARG A 196 3.17 12.37 4.11
C ARG A 196 3.08 11.05 3.36
N THR A 197 2.31 10.07 3.87
CA THR A 197 2.00 8.84 3.14
C THR A 197 1.46 9.13 1.75
N VAL A 198 0.65 10.19 1.62
CA VAL A 198 0.12 10.64 0.32
C VAL A 198 1.25 11.12 -0.59
N ASP A 199 2.16 11.95 -0.09
CA ASP A 199 3.24 12.53 -0.89
C ASP A 199 4.20 11.45 -1.39
N VAL A 200 4.56 10.49 -0.54
CA VAL A 200 5.43 9.37 -0.90
C VAL A 200 4.75 8.46 -1.94
N THR A 201 3.46 8.15 -1.75
CA THR A 201 2.71 7.33 -2.71
C THR A 201 2.57 8.04 -4.06
N VAL A 202 2.31 9.36 -4.08
CA VAL A 202 2.29 10.16 -5.32
C VAL A 202 3.65 10.13 -6.01
N ARG A 203 4.76 10.28 -5.26
CA ARG A 203 6.11 10.23 -5.82
C ARG A 203 6.37 8.88 -6.50
N ARG A 204 6.12 7.76 -5.80
CA ARG A 204 6.30 6.40 -6.34
C ARG A 204 5.41 6.13 -7.55
N LEU A 205 4.15 6.57 -7.49
CA LEU A 205 3.23 6.46 -8.62
C LEU A 205 3.78 7.20 -9.84
N ARG A 206 4.27 8.43 -9.67
CA ARG A 206 4.89 9.19 -10.76
C ARG A 206 6.12 8.52 -11.33
N GLU A 207 6.99 7.95 -10.50
CA GLU A 207 8.19 7.22 -10.95
C GLU A 207 7.84 6.05 -11.87
N LYS A 208 6.62 5.50 -11.76
CA LYS A 208 6.14 4.38 -12.57
C LYS A 208 5.37 4.81 -13.83
N ILE A 209 4.53 5.85 -13.75
CA ILE A 209 3.61 6.20 -14.85
C ILE A 209 4.05 7.41 -15.68
N GLU A 210 4.85 8.33 -15.13
CA GLU A 210 5.29 9.52 -15.86
C GLU A 210 6.56 9.24 -16.67
N ASP A 211 6.81 10.02 -17.72
CA ASP A 211 8.08 10.00 -18.46
C ASP A 211 9.21 10.65 -17.64
N ASP A 212 8.85 11.70 -16.91
CA ASP A 212 9.73 12.43 -16.01
C ASP A 212 8.96 12.75 -14.73
N SER A 213 9.25 12.01 -13.66
CA SER A 213 8.58 12.17 -12.36
C SER A 213 8.82 13.54 -11.71
N SER A 214 9.88 14.25 -12.11
CA SER A 214 10.20 15.61 -11.65
C SER A 214 9.39 16.68 -12.38
N ASN A 215 8.92 16.36 -13.59
CA ASN A 215 8.07 17.23 -14.41
C ASN A 215 6.78 16.50 -14.85
N PRO A 216 5.91 16.13 -13.91
CA PRO A 216 4.76 15.26 -14.16
C PRO A 216 3.73 15.94 -15.07
N LYS A 217 3.07 15.15 -15.93
CA LYS A 217 2.01 15.58 -16.84
C LYS A 217 0.64 15.01 -16.48
N ILE A 218 0.61 13.89 -15.77
CA ILE A 218 -0.60 13.12 -15.43
C ILE A 218 -1.04 13.42 -14.00
N ILE A 219 -0.19 13.15 -13.01
CA ILE A 219 -0.49 13.46 -11.62
C ILE A 219 0.13 14.82 -11.26
N MET A 220 -0.70 15.83 -11.26
CA MET A 220 -0.28 17.20 -11.08
C MET A 220 -0.28 17.64 -9.62
N THR A 221 0.61 18.58 -9.27
CA THR A 221 0.63 19.23 -7.95
C THR A 221 0.04 20.63 -8.04
N LYS A 222 -0.96 20.91 -7.22
CA LYS A 222 -1.36 22.30 -6.92
C LYS A 222 -0.63 22.73 -5.65
N ARG A 223 0.42 23.55 -5.81
CA ARG A 223 1.27 24.00 -4.68
C ARG A 223 0.41 24.58 -3.55
N GLY A 224 0.69 24.17 -2.31
CA GLY A 224 -0.03 24.61 -1.12
C GLY A 224 -1.42 24.02 -0.95
N VAL A 225 -1.93 23.19 -1.88
CA VAL A 225 -3.27 22.59 -1.82
C VAL A 225 -3.20 21.08 -1.82
N GLY A 226 -2.70 20.44 -2.91
CA GLY A 226 -2.72 19.00 -3.05
C GLY A 226 -2.46 18.51 -4.46
N TYR A 227 -3.18 17.47 -4.87
CA TYR A 227 -2.95 16.77 -6.13
C TYR A 227 -4.22 16.64 -6.97
N TYR A 228 -4.03 16.45 -8.26
CA TYR A 228 -5.11 16.18 -9.21
C TYR A 228 -4.60 15.38 -10.41
N PHE A 229 -5.50 14.65 -11.05
CA PHE A 229 -5.24 13.98 -12.32
C PHE A 229 -5.55 14.93 -13.46
N ARG A 230 -4.72 14.93 -14.49
CA ARG A 230 -4.94 15.67 -15.73
C ARG A 230 -4.93 14.68 -16.89
N ARG A 231 -6.02 14.56 -17.59
CA ARG A 231 -6.01 13.91 -18.91
C ARG A 231 -5.24 14.79 -19.88
N ALA A 232 -4.19 14.24 -20.47
CA ALA A 232 -3.37 14.92 -21.47
C ALA A 232 -4.15 15.07 -22.77
#